data_cbaa3b04676ae1eee9446453ca8db01f
#
_entry.id   cbaa3b04676ae1eee9446453ca8db01f
#
_cell.length_a   1.000
_cell.length_b   1.000
_cell.length_c   1.000
_cell.angle_alpha   90.00
_cell.angle_beta   90.00
_cell.angle_gamma   90.00
#
_symmetry.space_group_name_H-M   'P 1'
#
loop_
_entity.id
_entity.type
_entity.pdbx_description
1 polymer ?
#
loop_
_entity_poly.entity_id
_entity_poly.type
_entity_poly.pdbx_seq_one_letter_code
_entity_poly.pdbx_strand_id
1 'polypeptide(L)'
;LIIKYNEYITRVIKVVILLIKLRNMIFKKLNISILNKILFSFFLVILNSYYLSAQKNNFSYFKLCVTNKKNEVLLVKYNGIWELAGKKYVDPRTISEFTGFMADELGIKFKDLRLRGLFTFYYNKGTYPILFNYYSAKYKSGELKIPPGCTDIAWFPIKRAIKIIPFETMKAILTKMYQKKRYVWGASIRIFKKPNSLVNTIKMEEDFYPLSK
;
A
#
# COMPACT_ATOMS: atom_id res chain seq x y z
N LEU A 1 10.52 -18.04 4.53
CA LEU A 1 11.57 -17.35 3.76
C LEU A 1 12.71 -18.29 3.40
N ILE A 2 13.27 -19.01 4.37
CA ILE A 2 14.41 -19.95 4.21
C ILE A 2 14.08 -21.08 3.21
N ILE A 3 12.85 -21.63 3.23
CA ILE A 3 12.44 -22.71 2.32
C ILE A 3 12.39 -22.22 0.86
N LYS A 4 11.80 -21.04 0.60
CA LYS A 4 11.79 -20.43 -0.75
C LYS A 4 13.19 -20.05 -1.25
N TYR A 5 14.07 -19.65 -0.34
CA TYR A 5 15.46 -19.33 -0.66
C TYR A 5 16.23 -20.59 -1.09
N ASN A 6 16.06 -21.71 -0.36
CA ASN A 6 16.68 -22.99 -0.71
C ASN A 6 16.15 -23.58 -2.03
N GLU A 7 14.85 -23.48 -2.29
CA GLU A 7 14.26 -23.91 -3.57
C GLU A 7 14.80 -23.10 -4.75
N TYR A 8 15.01 -21.82 -4.52
CA TYR A 8 15.59 -20.90 -5.47
C TYR A 8 17.06 -21.22 -5.76
N ILE A 9 17.91 -21.37 -4.74
CA ILE A 9 19.31 -21.77 -4.90
C ILE A 9 19.41 -23.10 -5.66
N THR A 10 18.53 -24.05 -5.36
CA THR A 10 18.47 -25.34 -6.06
C THR A 10 18.15 -25.17 -7.55
N ARG A 11 17.25 -24.24 -7.92
CA ARG A 11 16.94 -23.92 -9.33
C ARG A 11 18.13 -23.27 -10.02
N VAL A 12 18.80 -22.32 -9.38
CA VAL A 12 19.99 -21.66 -9.93
C VAL A 12 21.11 -22.68 -10.17
N ILE A 13 21.37 -23.56 -9.21
CA ILE A 13 22.38 -24.62 -9.35
C ILE A 13 22.03 -25.57 -10.51
N LYS A 14 20.77 -25.97 -10.66
CA LYS A 14 20.31 -26.80 -11.79
C LYS A 14 20.53 -26.12 -13.15
N VAL A 15 20.26 -24.82 -13.25
CA VAL A 15 20.49 -24.03 -14.48
C VAL A 15 21.98 -23.94 -14.78
N VAL A 16 22.83 -23.69 -13.78
CA VAL A 16 24.28 -23.64 -13.96
C VAL A 16 24.83 -25.01 -14.41
N ILE A 17 24.38 -26.11 -13.81
CA ILE A 17 24.77 -27.46 -14.22
C ILE A 17 24.31 -27.77 -15.65
N LEU A 18 23.10 -27.32 -16.03
CA LEU A 18 22.60 -27.49 -17.39
C LEU A 18 23.42 -26.70 -18.39
N LEU A 19 23.80 -25.47 -18.08
CA LEU A 19 24.69 -24.64 -18.90
C LEU A 19 26.08 -25.23 -19.05
N ILE A 20 26.64 -25.84 -18.00
CA ILE A 20 27.92 -26.55 -18.04
C ILE A 20 27.80 -27.81 -18.92
N LYS A 21 26.70 -28.56 -18.84
CA LYS A 21 26.45 -29.74 -19.70
C LYS A 21 26.26 -29.34 -21.17
N LEU A 22 25.52 -28.29 -21.46
CA LEU A 22 25.36 -27.71 -22.80
C LEU A 22 26.70 -27.21 -23.35
N ARG A 23 27.53 -26.59 -22.52
CA ARG A 23 28.90 -26.22 -22.88
C ARG A 23 29.70 -27.41 -23.37
N ASN A 24 29.68 -28.51 -22.62
CA ASN A 24 30.47 -29.72 -22.97
C ASN A 24 29.92 -30.44 -24.23
N MET A 25 28.66 -30.27 -24.54
CA MET A 25 27.99 -30.91 -25.66
C MET A 25 28.12 -30.11 -26.98
N ILE A 26 28.10 -28.78 -26.91
CA ILE A 26 28.07 -27.90 -28.11
C ILE A 26 29.49 -27.44 -28.54
N PHE A 27 30.48 -27.47 -27.65
CA PHE A 27 31.71 -26.70 -27.78
C PHE A 27 33.02 -27.45 -28.10
N LYS A 28 32.97 -28.55 -28.81
CA LYS A 28 34.19 -29.09 -29.43
C LYS A 28 34.82 -28.17 -30.49
N LYS A 29 34.20 -27.07 -30.90
CA LYS A 29 34.67 -26.18 -31.98
C LYS A 29 34.58 -24.67 -31.75
N LEU A 30 34.17 -24.16 -30.57
CA LEU A 30 34.06 -22.70 -30.35
C LEU A 30 35.20 -22.16 -29.48
N ASN A 31 35.66 -20.96 -29.87
CA ASN A 31 36.72 -20.25 -29.15
C ASN A 31 36.34 -19.94 -27.69
N ILE A 32 37.07 -20.45 -26.73
CA ILE A 32 36.84 -20.34 -25.26
C ILE A 32 36.64 -18.87 -24.84
N SER A 33 37.30 -17.92 -25.48
CA SER A 33 37.18 -16.49 -25.24
C SER A 33 35.77 -15.94 -25.50
N ILE A 34 35.13 -16.37 -26.61
CA ILE A 34 33.78 -15.95 -26.96
C ILE A 34 32.74 -16.52 -25.98
N LEU A 35 32.94 -17.78 -25.61
CA LEU A 35 32.07 -18.43 -24.62
C LEU A 35 32.10 -17.75 -23.27
N ASN A 36 33.26 -17.36 -22.77
CA ASN A 36 33.39 -16.66 -21.51
C ASN A 36 32.71 -15.27 -21.55
N LYS A 37 32.79 -14.57 -22.67
CA LYS A 37 32.08 -13.28 -22.85
C LYS A 37 30.55 -13.46 -22.83
N ILE A 38 30.04 -14.51 -23.47
CA ILE A 38 28.59 -14.81 -23.49
C ILE A 38 28.12 -15.18 -22.08
N LEU A 39 28.83 -16.04 -21.36
CA LEU A 39 28.51 -16.43 -19.98
C LEU A 39 28.56 -15.24 -19.02
N PHE A 40 29.56 -14.38 -19.17
CA PHE A 40 29.68 -13.16 -18.36
C PHE A 40 28.54 -12.17 -18.64
N SER A 41 28.17 -11.98 -19.92
CA SER A 41 27.03 -11.16 -20.31
C SER A 41 25.70 -11.70 -19.75
N PHE A 42 25.50 -13.03 -19.81
CA PHE A 42 24.30 -13.67 -19.22
C PHE A 42 24.25 -13.53 -17.69
N PHE A 43 25.41 -13.64 -17.03
CA PHE A 43 25.53 -13.41 -15.58
C PHE A 43 25.20 -11.97 -15.21
N LEU A 44 25.65 -10.99 -16.00
CA LEU A 44 25.27 -9.57 -15.78
C LEU A 44 23.77 -9.32 -15.97
N VAL A 45 23.13 -9.95 -16.96
CA VAL A 45 21.69 -9.83 -17.16
C VAL A 45 20.90 -10.44 -15.99
N ILE A 46 21.36 -11.58 -15.47
CA ILE A 46 20.76 -12.20 -14.28
C ILE A 46 20.93 -11.29 -13.07
N LEU A 47 22.12 -10.75 -12.80
CA LEU A 47 22.34 -9.83 -11.70
C LEU A 47 21.45 -8.60 -11.77
N ASN A 48 21.28 -7.99 -12.94
CA ASN A 48 20.40 -6.82 -13.10
C ASN A 48 18.92 -7.14 -12.86
N SER A 49 18.45 -8.35 -13.16
CA SER A 49 17.06 -8.75 -12.87
C SER A 49 16.76 -8.82 -11.37
N TYR A 50 17.77 -8.97 -10.51
CA TYR A 50 17.58 -8.92 -9.05
C TYR A 50 17.39 -7.51 -8.51
N TYR A 51 18.10 -6.52 -9.06
CA TYR A 51 17.94 -5.14 -8.63
C TYR A 51 16.54 -4.58 -8.95
N LEU A 52 15.93 -4.98 -10.06
CA LEU A 52 14.56 -4.60 -10.42
C LEU A 52 13.48 -5.20 -9.51
N SER A 53 13.74 -6.33 -8.87
CA SER A 53 12.77 -6.99 -7.97
C SER A 53 12.72 -6.35 -6.58
N ALA A 54 13.80 -5.70 -6.13
CA ALA A 54 13.91 -5.10 -4.80
C ALA A 54 13.07 -3.80 -4.65
N GLN A 55 12.78 -3.10 -5.75
CA GLN A 55 12.00 -1.86 -5.73
C GLN A 55 10.47 -2.07 -5.67
N LYS A 56 9.98 -3.30 -5.73
CA LYS A 56 8.56 -3.61 -5.97
C LYS A 56 7.60 -3.32 -4.80
N ASN A 57 8.08 -2.94 -3.62
CA ASN A 57 7.24 -2.84 -2.43
C ASN A 57 7.31 -1.51 -1.67
N ASN A 58 7.97 -0.49 -2.19
CA ASN A 58 7.99 0.82 -1.55
C ASN A 58 6.85 1.69 -2.07
N PHE A 59 5.67 1.51 -1.52
CA PHE A 59 4.54 2.40 -1.75
C PHE A 59 3.90 2.78 -0.43
N SER A 60 3.22 3.91 -0.44
CA SER A 60 2.37 4.30 0.67
C SER A 60 0.90 4.31 0.25
N TYR A 61 0.01 4.29 1.24
CA TYR A 61 -1.42 4.49 1.03
C TYR A 61 -1.84 5.85 1.56
N PHE A 62 -2.66 6.54 0.79
CA PHE A 62 -3.33 7.75 1.22
C PHE A 62 -4.79 7.44 1.53
N LYS A 63 -5.27 7.92 2.66
CA LYS A 63 -6.68 7.92 3.05
C LYS A 63 -7.14 9.35 3.20
N LEU A 64 -8.24 9.70 2.52
CA LEU A 64 -8.79 11.04 2.52
C LEU A 64 -10.11 11.08 3.31
N CYS A 65 -10.10 11.77 4.43
CA CYS A 65 -11.23 11.96 5.32
C CYS A 65 -11.85 13.34 5.09
N VAL A 66 -12.80 13.44 4.17
CA VAL A 66 -13.50 14.71 3.86
C VAL A 66 -14.71 14.86 4.75
N THR A 67 -14.88 16.04 5.34
CA THR A 67 -16.08 16.37 6.13
C THR A 67 -16.85 17.54 5.52
N ASN A 68 -18.18 17.47 5.55
CA ASN A 68 -19.05 18.56 5.13
C ASN A 68 -19.43 19.51 6.29
N LYS A 69 -20.23 20.53 5.99
CA LYS A 69 -20.70 21.52 7.00
C LYS A 69 -21.59 20.91 8.09
N LYS A 70 -22.21 19.75 7.84
CA LYS A 70 -23.01 19.02 8.81
C LYS A 70 -22.19 18.09 9.69
N ASN A 71 -20.83 18.15 9.61
CA ASN A 71 -19.91 17.23 10.27
C ASN A 71 -20.12 15.75 9.88
N GLU A 72 -20.59 15.51 8.67
CA GLU A 72 -20.65 14.17 8.10
C GLU A 72 -19.34 13.88 7.36
N VAL A 73 -18.89 12.65 7.41
CA VAL A 73 -17.70 12.15 6.69
C VAL A 73 -18.11 11.43 5.41
N LEU A 74 -17.37 11.67 4.35
CA LEU A 74 -17.55 10.99 3.08
C LEU A 74 -16.94 9.60 3.13
N LEU A 75 -17.76 8.60 2.81
CA LEU A 75 -17.33 7.22 2.64
C LEU A 75 -17.60 6.75 1.22
N VAL A 76 -16.83 5.81 0.76
CA VAL A 76 -17.02 5.06 -0.49
C VAL A 76 -17.31 3.61 -0.18
N LYS A 77 -18.04 2.92 -1.06
CA LYS A 77 -18.36 1.50 -0.90
C LYS A 77 -17.53 0.70 -1.88
N TYR A 78 -16.48 0.05 -1.38
CA TYR A 78 -15.58 -0.78 -2.15
C TYR A 78 -15.80 -2.25 -1.79
N ASN A 79 -16.01 -3.12 -2.79
CA ASN A 79 -16.35 -4.54 -2.57
C ASN A 79 -17.49 -4.75 -1.53
N GLY A 80 -18.52 -3.92 -1.59
CA GLY A 80 -19.65 -3.99 -0.65
C GLY A 80 -19.41 -3.38 0.73
N ILE A 81 -18.21 -2.84 1.00
CA ILE A 81 -17.77 -2.36 2.31
C ILE A 81 -17.62 -0.85 2.29
N TRP A 82 -18.20 -0.18 3.30
CA TRP A 82 -18.00 1.25 3.52
C TRP A 82 -16.64 1.53 4.15
N GLU A 83 -15.87 2.41 3.54
CA GLU A 83 -14.57 2.84 4.05
C GLU A 83 -14.24 4.28 3.63
N LEU A 84 -13.18 4.85 4.23
CA LEU A 84 -12.60 6.11 3.74
C LEU A 84 -12.03 5.93 2.34
N ALA A 85 -12.27 6.90 1.47
CA ALA A 85 -11.60 6.95 0.17
C ALA A 85 -10.09 6.79 0.34
N GLY A 86 -9.50 5.88 -0.40
CA GLY A 86 -8.09 5.58 -0.27
C GLY A 86 -7.47 5.11 -1.57
N LYS A 87 -6.20 5.46 -1.77
CA LYS A 87 -5.47 5.12 -2.99
C LYS A 87 -4.01 4.85 -2.69
N LYS A 88 -3.44 3.91 -3.42
CA LYS A 88 -2.02 3.62 -3.39
C LYS A 88 -1.27 4.76 -4.06
N TYR A 89 -0.26 5.30 -3.36
CA TYR A 89 0.59 6.36 -3.89
C TYR A 89 1.84 5.75 -4.53
N VAL A 90 1.80 5.63 -5.85
CA VAL A 90 2.89 5.09 -6.71
C VAL A 90 3.11 5.98 -7.93
N ASP A 91 2.81 7.22 -7.83
CA ASP A 91 2.56 8.20 -8.87
C ASP A 91 3.55 9.35 -8.68
N PRO A 92 4.07 9.98 -9.75
CA PRO A 92 5.04 11.06 -9.63
C PRO A 92 4.45 12.40 -9.17
N ARG A 93 3.13 12.48 -8.97
CA ARG A 93 2.47 13.70 -8.48
C ARG A 93 2.95 14.07 -7.10
N THR A 94 2.96 15.36 -6.82
CA THR A 94 3.13 15.86 -5.44
C THR A 94 1.96 15.44 -4.55
N ILE A 95 2.13 15.50 -3.24
CA ILE A 95 1.06 15.18 -2.27
C ILE A 95 -0.21 16.00 -2.55
N SER A 96 -0.05 17.29 -2.85
CA SER A 96 -1.18 18.19 -3.16
C SER A 96 -1.92 17.76 -4.42
N GLU A 97 -1.19 17.50 -5.49
CA GLU A 97 -1.77 17.05 -6.76
C GLU A 97 -2.45 15.68 -6.62
N PHE A 98 -1.83 14.75 -5.89
CA PHE A 98 -2.38 13.42 -5.69
C PHE A 98 -3.67 13.44 -4.84
N THR A 99 -3.71 14.23 -3.78
CA THR A 99 -4.93 14.40 -2.98
C THR A 99 -6.01 15.14 -3.75
N GLY A 100 -5.64 16.10 -4.60
CA GLY A 100 -6.53 16.75 -5.55
C GLY A 100 -7.14 15.77 -6.55
N PHE A 101 -6.30 14.91 -7.14
CA PHE A 101 -6.73 13.84 -8.02
C PHE A 101 -7.71 12.86 -7.34
N MET A 102 -7.44 12.46 -6.08
CA MET A 102 -8.37 11.64 -5.31
C MET A 102 -9.73 12.34 -5.13
N ALA A 103 -9.73 13.66 -4.89
CA ALA A 103 -10.97 14.42 -4.76
C ALA A 103 -11.72 14.56 -6.08
N ASP A 104 -11.03 14.73 -7.20
CA ASP A 104 -11.63 14.79 -8.53
C ASP A 104 -12.31 13.46 -8.91
N GLU A 105 -11.74 12.32 -8.53
CA GLU A 105 -12.40 11.01 -8.68
C GLU A 105 -13.69 10.90 -7.85
N LEU A 106 -13.76 11.58 -6.71
CA LEU A 106 -14.95 11.67 -5.86
C LEU A 106 -15.98 12.73 -6.34
N GLY A 107 -15.63 13.51 -7.37
CA GLY A 107 -16.45 14.60 -7.89
C GLY A 107 -16.49 15.85 -7.02
N ILE A 108 -15.53 16.03 -6.10
CA ILE A 108 -15.56 17.12 -5.13
C ILE A 108 -14.32 18.02 -5.20
N LYS A 109 -14.48 19.23 -4.69
CA LYS A 109 -13.38 20.12 -4.29
C LYS A 109 -13.36 20.22 -2.76
N PHE A 110 -12.18 20.29 -2.21
CA PHE A 110 -11.98 20.45 -0.77
C PHE A 110 -11.12 21.68 -0.43
N LYS A 111 -11.04 22.00 0.84
CA LYS A 111 -10.13 22.97 1.45
C LYS A 111 -9.62 22.45 2.79
N ASP A 112 -8.67 23.16 3.38
CA ASP A 112 -8.12 22.86 4.72
C ASP A 112 -7.53 21.45 4.81
N LEU A 113 -6.77 21.02 3.77
CA LEU A 113 -6.09 19.73 3.79
C LEU A 113 -5.04 19.71 4.92
N ARG A 114 -5.09 18.67 5.76
CA ARG A 114 -4.15 18.49 6.87
C ARG A 114 -3.78 17.03 7.03
N LEU A 115 -2.51 16.74 7.22
CA LEU A 115 -2.09 15.43 7.70
C LEU A 115 -2.65 15.20 9.11
N ARG A 116 -3.23 14.05 9.35
CA ARG A 116 -3.87 13.70 10.63
C ARG A 116 -3.34 12.41 11.22
N GLY A 117 -2.62 11.63 10.42
CA GLY A 117 -2.01 10.42 10.91
C GLY A 117 -1.02 9.84 9.92
N LEU A 118 0.02 9.26 10.48
CA LEU A 118 1.06 8.54 9.79
C LEU A 118 1.25 7.20 10.50
N PHE A 119 0.82 6.12 9.85
CA PHE A 119 0.74 4.80 10.47
C PHE A 119 1.54 3.78 9.69
N THR A 120 2.22 2.87 10.39
CA THR A 120 2.89 1.73 9.79
C THR A 120 2.02 0.48 9.94
N PHE A 121 1.67 -0.15 8.81
CA PHE A 121 0.88 -1.36 8.80
C PHE A 121 1.72 -2.54 8.36
N TYR A 122 1.75 -3.57 9.20
CA TYR A 122 2.36 -4.86 8.89
C TYR A 122 1.25 -5.87 8.57
N TYR A 123 1.48 -6.73 7.61
CA TYR A 123 0.51 -7.76 7.23
C TYR A 123 1.05 -9.15 7.52
N ASN A 124 0.27 -9.94 8.28
CA ASN A 124 0.61 -11.31 8.68
C ASN A 124 2.00 -11.37 9.34
N LYS A 125 2.88 -12.25 8.86
CA LYS A 125 4.28 -12.38 9.32
C LYS A 125 5.26 -11.48 8.55
N GLY A 126 4.77 -10.59 7.70
CA GLY A 126 5.62 -9.67 6.93
C GLY A 126 6.44 -8.74 7.84
N THR A 127 7.67 -8.47 7.45
CA THR A 127 8.62 -7.61 8.19
C THR A 127 8.64 -6.18 7.66
N TYR A 128 8.18 -5.97 6.43
CA TYR A 128 8.17 -4.65 5.80
C TYR A 128 6.84 -3.94 6.05
N PRO A 129 6.87 -2.74 6.65
CA PRO A 129 5.66 -1.93 6.84
C PRO A 129 5.21 -1.29 5.54
N ILE A 130 3.90 -1.08 5.44
CA ILE A 130 3.29 -0.16 4.47
C ILE A 130 2.91 1.10 5.22
N LEU A 131 3.32 2.24 4.69
CA LEU A 131 3.00 3.53 5.29
C LEU A 131 1.61 3.99 4.85
N PHE A 132 0.77 4.30 5.83
CA PHE A 132 -0.56 4.86 5.61
C PHE A 132 -0.61 6.32 6.07
N ASN A 133 -0.92 7.20 5.14
CA ASN A 133 -1.07 8.63 5.36
C ASN A 133 -2.56 8.96 5.42
N TYR A 134 -3.05 9.45 6.55
CA TYR A 134 -4.42 9.89 6.73
C TYR A 134 -4.50 11.40 6.67
N TYR A 135 -5.20 11.91 5.69
CA TYR A 135 -5.46 13.34 5.51
C TYR A 135 -6.91 13.66 5.87
N SER A 136 -7.11 14.77 6.55
CA SER A 136 -8.45 15.37 6.69
C SER A 136 -8.57 16.58 5.79
N ALA A 137 -9.77 16.80 5.25
CA ALA A 137 -10.11 17.99 4.47
C ALA A 137 -11.57 18.38 4.71
N LYS A 138 -11.91 19.63 4.38
CA LYS A 138 -13.29 20.11 4.39
C LYS A 138 -13.83 20.17 2.98
N TYR A 139 -15.02 19.62 2.77
CA TYR A 139 -15.75 19.76 1.53
C TYR A 139 -15.99 21.26 1.21
N LYS A 140 -15.70 21.65 -0.03
CA LYS A 140 -15.90 23.00 -0.52
C LYS A 140 -17.07 23.05 -1.49
N SER A 141 -17.09 22.21 -2.50
CA SER A 141 -18.09 22.20 -3.59
C SER A 141 -17.96 20.90 -4.41
N GLY A 142 -18.87 20.72 -5.37
CA GLY A 142 -18.89 19.62 -6.32
C GLY A 142 -20.08 18.70 -6.10
N GLU A 143 -20.26 17.73 -6.99
CA GLU A 143 -21.27 16.67 -6.91
C GLU A 143 -20.59 15.33 -6.72
N LEU A 144 -21.15 14.50 -5.85
CA LEU A 144 -20.56 13.19 -5.55
C LEU A 144 -20.55 12.33 -6.81
N LYS A 145 -19.38 11.78 -7.10
CA LYS A 145 -19.16 10.82 -8.17
C LYS A 145 -18.63 9.54 -7.59
N ILE A 146 -19.19 8.41 -7.96
CA ILE A 146 -18.70 7.09 -7.54
C ILE A 146 -17.33 6.89 -8.18
N PRO A 147 -16.25 6.74 -7.37
CA PRO A 147 -14.91 6.58 -7.93
C PRO A 147 -14.71 5.18 -8.54
N PRO A 148 -13.73 5.01 -9.43
CA PRO A 148 -13.44 3.73 -10.05
C PRO A 148 -13.24 2.60 -9.01
N GLY A 149 -13.87 1.45 -9.27
CA GLY A 149 -13.82 0.28 -8.39
C GLY A 149 -14.76 0.32 -7.19
N CYS A 150 -15.48 1.41 -6.96
CA CYS A 150 -16.52 1.51 -5.94
C CYS A 150 -17.92 1.32 -6.52
N THR A 151 -18.86 0.95 -5.65
CA THR A 151 -20.26 0.75 -6.02
C THR A 151 -21.17 1.85 -5.47
N ASP A 152 -20.69 2.65 -4.53
CA ASP A 152 -21.49 3.69 -3.89
C ASP A 152 -20.59 4.75 -3.22
N ILE A 153 -21.16 5.94 -2.95
CA ILE A 153 -20.52 7.05 -2.23
C ILE A 153 -21.58 7.84 -1.47
N ALA A 154 -21.35 8.10 -0.18
CA ALA A 154 -22.33 8.84 0.63
C ALA A 154 -21.70 9.56 1.83
N TRP A 155 -22.43 10.56 2.33
CA TRP A 155 -22.14 11.26 3.57
C TRP A 155 -22.73 10.53 4.77
N PHE A 156 -21.96 10.36 5.83
CA PHE A 156 -22.41 9.73 7.07
C PHE A 156 -22.04 10.57 8.29
N PRO A 157 -22.95 10.74 9.25
CA PRO A 157 -22.58 11.23 10.57
C PRO A 157 -21.43 10.40 11.12
N ILE A 158 -20.43 11.04 11.72
CA ILE A 158 -19.17 10.40 12.14
C ILE A 158 -19.40 9.18 13.01
N LYS A 159 -20.32 9.29 13.98
CA LYS A 159 -20.66 8.16 14.87
C LYS A 159 -21.21 6.96 14.07
N ARG A 160 -22.00 7.22 13.03
CA ARG A 160 -22.52 6.17 12.16
C ARG A 160 -21.41 5.58 11.25
N ALA A 161 -20.56 6.44 10.68
CA ALA A 161 -19.43 6.01 9.87
C ALA A 161 -18.52 5.02 10.65
N ILE A 162 -18.15 5.36 11.89
CA ILE A 162 -17.35 4.49 12.76
C ILE A 162 -18.05 3.13 13.01
N LYS A 163 -19.39 3.10 13.10
CA LYS A 163 -20.13 1.84 13.29
C LYS A 163 -20.15 0.96 12.06
N ILE A 164 -20.36 1.55 10.87
CA ILE A 164 -20.55 0.77 9.62
C ILE A 164 -19.24 0.34 8.96
N ILE A 165 -18.12 1.02 9.25
CA ILE A 165 -16.80 0.60 8.78
C ILE A 165 -16.44 -0.70 9.51
N PRO A 166 -16.11 -1.81 8.82
CA PRO A 166 -15.79 -3.07 9.51
C PRO A 166 -14.33 -3.16 9.98
N PHE A 167 -13.46 -2.25 9.51
CA PHE A 167 -12.04 -2.31 9.82
C PHE A 167 -11.73 -1.66 11.18
N GLU A 168 -11.36 -2.46 12.17
CA GLU A 168 -11.06 -1.98 13.53
C GLU A 168 -9.93 -0.94 13.55
N THR A 169 -8.93 -1.09 12.68
CA THR A 169 -7.87 -0.09 12.51
C THR A 169 -8.41 1.27 12.09
N MET A 170 -9.29 1.29 11.08
CA MET A 170 -9.87 2.54 10.56
C MET A 170 -10.82 3.18 11.57
N LYS A 171 -11.60 2.38 12.32
CA LYS A 171 -12.43 2.88 13.43
C LYS A 171 -11.58 3.56 14.49
N ALA A 172 -10.51 2.90 14.94
CA ALA A 172 -9.62 3.44 15.96
C ALA A 172 -8.96 4.74 15.50
N ILE A 173 -8.43 4.77 14.27
CA ILE A 173 -7.81 5.95 13.67
C ILE A 173 -8.81 7.10 13.56
N LEU A 174 -10.00 6.86 13.00
CA LEU A 174 -11.04 7.89 12.89
C LEU A 174 -11.44 8.43 14.26
N THR A 175 -11.61 7.56 15.25
CA THR A 175 -11.95 7.97 16.62
C THR A 175 -10.89 8.91 17.17
N LYS A 176 -9.60 8.58 17.07
CA LYS A 176 -8.49 9.43 17.50
C LYS A 176 -8.46 10.78 16.77
N MET A 177 -8.63 10.76 15.42
CA MET A 177 -8.65 11.98 14.60
C MET A 177 -9.77 12.95 15.03
N TYR A 178 -10.94 12.42 15.42
CA TYR A 178 -12.08 13.24 15.84
C TYR A 178 -12.01 13.71 17.28
N GLN A 179 -11.51 12.88 18.19
CA GLN A 179 -11.35 13.24 19.61
C GLN A 179 -10.33 14.37 19.80
N LYS A 180 -9.24 14.36 19.05
CA LYS A 180 -8.15 15.34 19.19
C LYS A 180 -7.81 15.94 17.83
N LYS A 181 -8.62 16.92 17.39
CA LYS A 181 -8.57 17.51 16.04
C LYS A 181 -7.27 18.23 15.68
N ARG A 182 -6.41 18.56 16.62
CA ARG A 182 -5.14 19.26 16.38
C ARG A 182 -3.95 18.32 16.22
N TYR A 183 -4.08 17.06 16.67
CA TYR A 183 -2.96 16.13 16.67
C TYR A 183 -2.77 15.45 15.31
N VAL A 184 -1.51 15.20 14.98
CA VAL A 184 -1.10 14.19 13.99
C VAL A 184 -0.73 12.94 14.78
N TRP A 185 -1.37 11.83 14.48
CA TRP A 185 -1.22 10.58 15.21
C TRP A 185 -0.24 9.64 14.53
N GLY A 186 0.60 8.94 15.31
CA GLY A 186 1.37 7.77 14.91
C GLY A 186 0.83 6.52 15.58
N ALA A 187 1.03 5.38 14.98
CA ALA A 187 0.89 4.04 15.56
C ALA A 187 1.51 3.00 14.62
N SER A 188 1.86 1.84 15.16
CA SER A 188 2.29 0.69 14.39
C SER A 188 1.33 -0.48 14.60
N ILE A 189 0.73 -0.99 13.54
CA ILE A 189 -0.38 -1.93 13.61
C ILE A 189 -0.10 -3.15 12.74
N ARG A 190 -0.19 -4.35 13.32
CA ARG A 190 -0.13 -5.60 12.58
C ARG A 190 -1.54 -6.12 12.30
N ILE A 191 -1.79 -6.45 11.04
CA ILE A 191 -3.07 -6.96 10.55
C ILE A 191 -2.90 -8.40 10.15
N PHE A 192 -3.62 -9.30 10.80
CA PHE A 192 -3.69 -10.70 10.44
C PHE A 192 -4.93 -10.94 9.57
N LYS A 193 -4.69 -11.12 8.28
CA LYS A 193 -5.75 -11.45 7.33
C LYS A 193 -6.20 -12.89 7.49
N LYS A 194 -7.48 -13.10 7.69
CA LYS A 194 -8.09 -14.43 7.66
C LYS A 194 -8.56 -14.75 6.24
N PRO A 195 -8.26 -15.93 5.69
CA PRO A 195 -8.81 -16.35 4.40
C PRO A 195 -10.34 -16.24 4.42
N ASN A 196 -10.92 -15.74 3.36
CA ASN A 196 -12.37 -15.60 3.15
C ASN A 196 -13.13 -14.81 4.22
N SER A 197 -12.45 -13.94 4.98
CA SER A 197 -13.07 -13.08 5.98
C SER A 197 -12.76 -11.61 5.73
N LEU A 198 -13.77 -10.75 5.87
CA LEU A 198 -13.62 -9.30 5.87
C LEU A 198 -13.09 -8.80 7.22
N VAL A 199 -13.24 -9.60 8.27
CA VAL A 199 -12.81 -9.25 9.63
C VAL A 199 -11.38 -9.71 9.83
N ASN A 200 -10.47 -8.76 9.96
CA ASN A 200 -9.07 -9.00 10.28
C ASN A 200 -8.84 -8.90 11.78
N THR A 201 -7.95 -9.73 12.33
CA THR A 201 -7.45 -9.54 13.68
C THR A 201 -6.32 -8.52 13.63
N ILE A 202 -6.29 -7.62 14.61
CA ILE A 202 -5.24 -6.61 14.73
C ILE A 202 -4.44 -6.82 16.01
N LYS A 203 -3.15 -6.46 15.96
CA LYS A 203 -2.27 -6.32 17.11
C LYS A 203 -1.59 -4.97 17.02
N MET A 204 -1.65 -4.18 18.08
CA MET A 204 -0.84 -2.98 18.20
C MET A 204 0.60 -3.41 18.45
N GLU A 205 1.51 -3.05 17.54
CA GLU A 205 2.96 -3.19 17.77
C GLU A 205 3.47 -1.96 18.54
N GLU A 206 2.82 -0.82 18.30
CA GLU A 206 3.01 0.43 19.01
C GLU A 206 1.68 1.16 19.11
N ASP A 207 1.31 1.60 20.31
CA ASP A 207 0.06 2.31 20.57
C ASP A 207 0.03 3.71 19.93
N PHE A 208 -1.16 4.32 19.90
CA PHE A 208 -1.33 5.68 19.38
C PHE A 208 -0.55 6.71 20.20
N TYR A 209 0.30 7.46 19.53
CA TYR A 209 1.04 8.59 20.10
C TYR A 209 0.95 9.84 19.20
N PRO A 210 1.05 11.05 19.78
CA PRO A 210 1.08 12.27 18.98
C PRO A 210 2.45 12.47 18.34
N LEU A 211 2.47 12.59 17.01
CA LEU A 211 3.66 13.02 16.23
C LEU A 211 3.82 14.53 16.30
N SER A 212 2.71 15.28 16.31
CA SER A 212 2.68 16.73 16.50
C SER A 212 1.34 17.18 17.07
N LYS A 213 1.31 18.38 17.64
CA LYS A 213 0.12 19.10 18.12
C LYS A 213 -0.26 20.21 17.17
#